data_63113114e3a2b3eb4693fd9867f3652f
#
_entry.id   63113114e3a2b3eb4693fd9867f3652f
#
_cell.length_a   1.000
_cell.length_b   1.000
_cell.length_c   1.000
_cell.angle_alpha   90.00
_cell.angle_beta   90.00
_cell.angle_gamma   90.00
#
_symmetry.space_group_name_H-M   'P 1'
#
loop_
_entity.id
_entity.type
_entity.pdbx_description
1 polymer ?
#
loop_
_entity_poly.entity_id
_entity_poly.type
_entity_poly.pdbx_seq_one_letter_code
_entity_poly.pdbx_strand_id
1 'polypeptide(L)'
;MSTVCIIPARGGSTRLPGKNWRSFHGNPIIAYSINTARRSGLFDRIIVSTDHETIASIAEHHGAEVLIRDPALARDEVGTQEVAHYVLAHQLGMVGQGLACVIYATAPLITADDLKAGYHQLLFGRANFVVASKESTLQDAGCIYWGQVSAFSAMAPLISIFTSLLPIPDNRVCDINTEADWIRAEQMYAALHKGE
;
A
#
# COMPACT_ATOMS: atom_id res chain seq x y z
N MET A 1 -7.74 -18.86 5.64
CA MET A 1 -7.96 -18.02 4.45
C MET A 1 -6.68 -17.22 4.26
N SER A 2 -6.03 -17.28 3.10
CA SER A 2 -4.73 -16.60 2.91
C SER A 2 -4.93 -15.10 2.80
N THR A 3 -4.03 -14.34 3.45
CA THR A 3 -4.05 -12.88 3.47
C THR A 3 -2.69 -12.35 3.04
N VAL A 4 -2.63 -11.58 1.96
CA VAL A 4 -1.39 -11.09 1.34
C VAL A 4 -1.34 -9.57 1.36
N CYS A 5 -0.19 -9.02 1.77
CA CYS A 5 0.13 -7.61 1.57
C CYS A 5 0.93 -7.44 0.27
N ILE A 6 0.56 -6.49 -0.55
CA ILE A 6 1.29 -6.10 -1.76
C ILE A 6 1.70 -4.63 -1.63
N ILE A 7 3.00 -4.36 -1.77
CA ILE A 7 3.55 -3.01 -1.75
C ILE A 7 4.17 -2.73 -3.13
N PRO A 8 3.43 -2.07 -4.03
CA PRO A 8 3.96 -1.70 -5.33
C PRO A 8 4.97 -0.55 -5.20
N ALA A 9 6.20 -0.76 -5.64
CA ALA A 9 7.27 0.22 -5.51
C ALA A 9 8.18 0.20 -6.74
N ARG A 10 7.83 0.96 -7.78
CA ARG A 10 8.67 1.09 -8.98
C ARG A 10 9.84 2.04 -8.78
N GLY A 11 10.93 1.85 -9.54
CA GLY A 11 12.08 2.73 -9.54
C GLY A 11 11.85 4.08 -10.22
N GLY A 12 11.07 4.08 -11.30
CA GLY A 12 10.86 5.23 -12.19
C GLY A 12 9.80 6.22 -11.71
N SER A 13 10.00 6.92 -10.60
CA SER A 13 9.12 8.03 -10.23
C SER A 13 9.56 9.32 -10.94
N THR A 14 8.73 9.82 -11.87
CA THR A 14 9.06 11.00 -12.69
C THR A 14 8.89 12.32 -11.95
N ARG A 15 7.83 12.48 -11.16
CA ARG A 15 7.51 13.70 -10.40
C ARG A 15 8.38 13.89 -9.15
N LEU A 16 8.80 12.83 -8.52
CA LEU A 16 9.67 12.83 -7.34
C LEU A 16 10.65 11.65 -7.44
N PRO A 17 11.81 11.85 -8.09
CA PRO A 17 12.78 10.78 -8.31
C PRO A 17 13.20 10.08 -7.03
N GLY A 18 13.25 8.76 -7.05
CA GLY A 18 13.67 7.96 -5.92
C GLY A 18 12.69 7.92 -4.74
N LYS A 19 11.46 8.46 -4.86
CA LYS A 19 10.55 8.62 -3.73
C LYS A 19 10.37 7.35 -2.90
N ASN A 20 10.29 6.19 -3.52
CA ASN A 20 9.97 4.92 -2.84
C ASN A 20 11.11 4.40 -1.93
N TRP A 21 12.34 4.88 -2.09
CA TRP A 21 13.49 4.51 -1.24
C TRP A 21 14.20 5.71 -0.61
N ARG A 22 13.72 6.93 -0.88
CA ARG A 22 14.27 8.16 -0.29
C ARG A 22 14.20 8.10 1.23
N SER A 23 15.24 8.63 1.89
CA SER A 23 15.28 8.71 3.36
C SER A 23 14.18 9.62 3.90
N PHE A 24 13.39 9.09 4.80
CA PHE A 24 12.29 9.77 5.50
C PHE A 24 12.53 9.56 7.00
N HIS A 25 12.79 10.64 7.76
CA HIS A 25 13.17 10.55 9.18
C HIS A 25 14.19 9.44 9.50
N GLY A 26 15.24 9.36 8.69
CA GLY A 26 16.37 8.45 8.92
C GLY A 26 16.23 7.02 8.38
N ASN A 27 15.05 6.63 7.87
CA ASN A 27 14.82 5.33 7.25
C ASN A 27 14.31 5.47 5.81
N PRO A 28 14.53 4.49 4.92
CA PRO A 28 13.87 4.46 3.63
C PRO A 28 12.34 4.49 3.80
N ILE A 29 11.64 5.34 3.03
CA ILE A 29 10.19 5.53 3.25
C ILE A 29 9.38 4.23 3.13
N ILE A 30 9.75 3.33 2.21
CA ILE A 30 9.08 2.03 2.04
C ILE A 30 9.15 1.16 3.31
N ALA A 31 10.20 1.32 4.12
CA ALA A 31 10.38 0.57 5.36
C ALA A 31 9.24 0.82 6.35
N TYR A 32 8.64 1.99 6.35
CA TYR A 32 7.48 2.30 7.20
C TYR A 32 6.29 1.43 6.83
N SER A 33 5.96 1.33 5.56
CA SER A 33 4.84 0.49 5.08
C SER A 33 5.09 -0.99 5.36
N ILE A 34 6.32 -1.49 5.12
CA ILE A 34 6.69 -2.89 5.41
C ILE A 34 6.56 -3.17 6.91
N ASN A 35 7.13 -2.30 7.76
CA ASN A 35 7.10 -2.48 9.20
C ASN A 35 5.68 -2.38 9.77
N THR A 36 4.83 -1.50 9.23
CA THR A 36 3.42 -1.40 9.63
C THR A 36 2.66 -2.68 9.24
N ALA A 37 2.86 -3.20 8.04
CA ALA A 37 2.29 -4.47 7.62
C ALA A 37 2.73 -5.62 8.55
N ARG A 38 4.02 -5.73 8.87
CA ARG A 38 4.55 -6.75 9.79
C ARG A 38 3.96 -6.63 11.19
N ARG A 39 3.92 -5.42 11.75
CA ARG A 39 3.38 -5.18 13.09
C ARG A 39 1.88 -5.45 13.20
N SER A 40 1.14 -5.40 12.10
CA SER A 40 -0.29 -5.73 12.11
C SER A 40 -0.57 -7.19 12.44
N GLY A 41 0.36 -8.10 12.07
CA GLY A 41 0.21 -9.53 12.27
C GLY A 41 -0.88 -10.19 11.40
N LEU A 42 -1.36 -9.49 10.36
CA LEU A 42 -2.50 -9.93 9.54
C LEU A 42 -2.10 -10.79 8.34
N PHE A 43 -0.85 -10.66 7.88
CA PHE A 43 -0.44 -11.17 6.58
C PHE A 43 0.39 -12.45 6.68
N ASP A 44 0.02 -13.46 5.90
CA ASP A 44 0.83 -14.66 5.69
C ASP A 44 2.09 -14.33 4.88
N ARG A 45 1.96 -13.37 3.95
CA ARG A 45 3.05 -12.90 3.08
C ARG A 45 2.99 -11.39 2.91
N ILE A 46 4.14 -10.74 2.94
CA ILE A 46 4.30 -9.31 2.63
C ILE A 46 5.23 -9.21 1.44
N ILE A 47 4.74 -8.69 0.34
CA ILE A 47 5.38 -8.71 -0.95
C ILE A 47 5.62 -7.29 -1.44
N VAL A 48 6.86 -7.00 -1.78
CA VAL A 48 7.23 -5.79 -2.51
C VAL A 48 7.38 -6.14 -3.98
N SER A 49 6.54 -5.55 -4.82
CA SER A 49 6.64 -5.69 -6.28
C SER A 49 7.42 -4.51 -6.84
N THR A 50 8.63 -4.76 -7.34
CA THR A 50 9.56 -3.70 -7.80
C THR A 50 10.34 -4.13 -9.04
N ASP A 51 10.78 -3.15 -9.82
CA ASP A 51 11.70 -3.25 -10.96
C ASP A 51 13.11 -2.72 -10.62
N HIS A 52 13.38 -2.40 -9.33
CA HIS A 52 14.57 -1.64 -8.93
C HIS A 52 15.36 -2.36 -7.81
N GLU A 53 16.65 -2.61 -8.04
CA GLU A 53 17.51 -3.37 -7.12
C GLU A 53 17.63 -2.76 -5.73
N THR A 54 17.75 -1.42 -5.63
CA THR A 54 17.82 -0.74 -4.33
C THR A 54 16.55 -0.96 -3.51
N ILE A 55 15.37 -0.89 -4.14
CA ILE A 55 14.10 -1.15 -3.46
C ILE A 55 14.02 -2.62 -3.03
N ALA A 56 14.46 -3.54 -3.90
CA ALA A 56 14.50 -4.96 -3.58
C ALA A 56 15.36 -5.24 -2.35
N SER A 57 16.60 -4.73 -2.32
CA SER A 57 17.51 -4.88 -1.19
C SER A 57 16.93 -4.31 0.12
N ILE A 58 16.31 -3.13 0.07
CA ILE A 58 15.67 -2.54 1.25
C ILE A 58 14.50 -3.41 1.72
N ALA A 59 13.68 -3.91 0.81
CA ALA A 59 12.52 -4.73 1.13
C ALA A 59 12.93 -6.04 1.82
N GLU A 60 13.92 -6.73 1.31
CA GLU A 60 14.48 -7.95 1.90
C GLU A 60 15.06 -7.68 3.29
N HIS A 61 15.84 -6.58 3.44
CA HIS A 61 16.40 -6.18 4.72
C HIS A 61 15.31 -5.95 5.79
N HIS A 62 14.15 -5.42 5.39
CA HIS A 62 13.00 -5.21 6.29
C HIS A 62 12.06 -6.43 6.40
N GLY A 63 12.43 -7.57 5.79
CA GLY A 63 11.73 -8.84 5.93
C GLY A 63 10.49 -8.98 5.07
N ALA A 64 10.42 -8.27 3.94
CA ALA A 64 9.42 -8.52 2.90
C ALA A 64 9.99 -9.46 1.83
N GLU A 65 9.11 -10.21 1.19
CA GLU A 65 9.42 -10.95 -0.03
C GLU A 65 9.49 -9.99 -1.23
N VAL A 66 10.41 -10.22 -2.15
CA VAL A 66 10.53 -9.41 -3.35
C VAL A 66 10.06 -10.19 -4.57
N LEU A 67 9.17 -9.58 -5.34
CA LEU A 67 8.79 -10.05 -6.66
C LEU A 67 9.22 -9.03 -7.70
N ILE A 68 10.12 -9.45 -8.58
CA ILE A 68 10.60 -8.59 -9.67
C ILE A 68 9.46 -8.34 -10.63
N ARG A 69 9.19 -7.07 -10.87
CA ARG A 69 8.11 -6.61 -11.74
C ARG A 69 8.57 -6.64 -13.20
N ASP A 70 7.70 -7.15 -14.06
CA ASP A 70 7.90 -7.03 -15.51
C ASP A 70 8.02 -5.53 -15.88
N PRO A 71 9.00 -5.12 -16.69
CA PRO A 71 9.15 -3.73 -17.15
C PRO A 71 7.87 -3.15 -17.77
N ALA A 72 7.05 -3.99 -18.43
CA ALA A 72 5.76 -3.55 -18.97
C ALA A 72 4.79 -3.06 -17.90
N LEU A 73 4.90 -3.55 -16.66
CA LEU A 73 4.09 -3.16 -15.51
C LEU A 73 4.75 -2.05 -14.66
N ALA A 74 5.93 -1.59 -15.03
CA ALA A 74 6.64 -0.51 -14.32
C ALA A 74 6.38 0.89 -14.92
N ARG A 75 5.56 0.99 -15.98
CA ARG A 75 5.22 2.23 -16.65
C ARG A 75 4.27 3.11 -15.81
N ASP A 76 4.23 4.41 -16.12
CA ASP A 76 3.43 5.42 -15.40
C ASP A 76 1.92 5.16 -15.51
N GLU A 77 1.47 4.58 -16.62
CA GLU A 77 0.05 4.33 -16.91
C GLU A 77 -0.50 3.12 -16.16
N VAL A 78 0.37 2.25 -15.63
CA VAL A 78 -0.05 1.03 -14.95
C VAL A 78 -0.56 1.35 -13.55
N GLY A 79 -1.84 1.08 -13.33
CA GLY A 79 -2.51 1.36 -12.07
C GLY A 79 -2.20 0.32 -10.98
N THR A 80 -2.53 0.70 -9.76
CA THR A 80 -2.36 -0.14 -8.57
C THR A 80 -3.06 -1.49 -8.70
N GLN A 81 -4.26 -1.50 -9.28
CA GLN A 81 -5.07 -2.71 -9.44
C GLN A 81 -4.45 -3.70 -10.42
N GLU A 82 -3.87 -3.20 -11.51
CA GLU A 82 -3.18 -4.04 -12.50
C GLU A 82 -1.96 -4.73 -11.90
N VAL A 83 -1.20 -4.00 -11.07
CA VAL A 83 -0.07 -4.59 -10.34
C VAL A 83 -0.55 -5.65 -9.34
N ALA A 84 -1.60 -5.37 -8.59
CA ALA A 84 -2.17 -6.32 -7.64
C ALA A 84 -2.69 -7.58 -8.34
N HIS A 85 -3.43 -7.42 -9.43
CA HIS A 85 -3.91 -8.53 -10.26
C HIS A 85 -2.76 -9.40 -10.75
N TYR A 86 -1.71 -8.79 -11.33
CA TYR A 86 -0.55 -9.52 -11.84
C TYR A 86 0.16 -10.31 -10.75
N VAL A 87 0.41 -9.68 -9.60
CA VAL A 87 1.07 -10.34 -8.45
C VAL A 87 0.22 -11.51 -7.97
N LEU A 88 -1.07 -11.32 -7.75
CA LEU A 88 -1.95 -12.36 -7.24
C LEU A 88 -2.12 -13.51 -8.23
N ALA A 89 -2.50 -13.22 -9.45
CA ALA A 89 -2.84 -14.24 -10.45
C ALA A 89 -1.61 -14.93 -11.03
N HIS A 90 -0.60 -14.15 -11.46
CA HIS A 90 0.51 -14.68 -12.25
C HIS A 90 1.73 -15.05 -11.43
N GLN A 91 2.01 -14.33 -10.33
CA GLN A 91 3.19 -14.62 -9.51
C GLN A 91 2.87 -15.52 -8.31
N LEU A 92 1.66 -15.44 -7.75
CA LEU A 92 1.26 -16.23 -6.59
C LEU A 92 0.29 -17.38 -6.91
N GLY A 93 -0.28 -17.41 -8.11
CA GLY A 93 -1.30 -18.38 -8.49
C GLY A 93 -2.58 -18.26 -7.65
N MET A 94 -2.82 -17.11 -7.02
CA MET A 94 -4.00 -16.89 -6.20
C MET A 94 -5.15 -16.39 -7.07
N VAL A 95 -6.15 -17.25 -7.23
CA VAL A 95 -7.37 -16.94 -8.00
C VAL A 95 -8.59 -17.31 -7.18
N GLY A 96 -9.46 -16.36 -6.91
CA GLY A 96 -10.78 -16.60 -6.31
C GLY A 96 -10.86 -16.51 -4.79
N GLN A 97 -9.98 -17.14 -4.03
CA GLN A 97 -10.07 -17.15 -2.56
C GLN A 97 -8.91 -16.40 -1.89
N GLY A 98 -9.20 -15.72 -0.80
CA GLY A 98 -8.25 -14.98 0.00
C GLY A 98 -8.54 -13.48 0.06
N LEU A 99 -7.76 -12.81 0.89
CA LEU A 99 -7.79 -11.34 1.01
C LEU A 99 -6.43 -10.79 0.60
N ALA A 100 -6.45 -9.62 -0.01
CA ALA A 100 -5.24 -8.88 -0.34
C ALA A 100 -5.36 -7.43 0.14
N CYS A 101 -4.24 -6.87 0.59
CA CYS A 101 -4.13 -5.46 0.91
C CYS A 101 -3.01 -4.85 0.08
N VAL A 102 -3.33 -3.84 -0.70
CA VAL A 102 -2.30 -3.01 -1.34
C VAL A 102 -2.00 -1.83 -0.43
N ILE A 103 -0.72 -1.65 -0.09
CA ILE A 103 -0.23 -0.52 0.70
C ILE A 103 0.78 0.24 -0.15
N TYR A 104 0.63 1.57 -0.27
CA TYR A 104 1.62 2.35 -1.00
C TYR A 104 2.94 2.41 -0.24
N ALA A 105 4.06 2.32 -0.99
CA ALA A 105 5.40 2.43 -0.44
C ALA A 105 5.63 3.78 0.28
N THR A 106 4.90 4.81 -0.14
CA THR A 106 4.96 6.18 0.38
C THR A 106 3.82 6.50 1.36
N ALA A 107 3.46 5.55 2.22
CA ALA A 107 2.42 5.71 3.24
C ALA A 107 3.00 5.63 4.68
N PRO A 108 3.90 6.55 5.10
CA PRO A 108 4.60 6.43 6.38
C PRO A 108 3.73 6.74 7.60
N LEU A 109 2.52 7.28 7.40
CA LEU A 109 1.62 7.75 8.47
C LEU A 109 0.51 6.74 8.81
N ILE A 110 0.39 5.63 8.08
CA ILE A 110 -0.58 4.58 8.38
C ILE A 110 -0.13 3.77 9.60
N THR A 111 -1.08 3.21 10.31
CA THR A 111 -0.83 2.39 11.51
C THR A 111 -1.26 0.94 11.30
N ALA A 112 -0.77 0.04 12.17
CA ALA A 112 -1.24 -1.33 12.20
C ALA A 112 -2.74 -1.44 12.52
N ASP A 113 -3.28 -0.51 13.29
CA ASP A 113 -4.70 -0.51 13.65
C ASP A 113 -5.58 -0.08 12.47
N ASP A 114 -5.10 0.81 11.58
CA ASP A 114 -5.80 1.11 10.33
C ASP A 114 -5.90 -0.15 9.45
N LEU A 115 -4.81 -0.93 9.38
CA LEU A 115 -4.81 -2.19 8.63
C LEU A 115 -5.80 -3.20 9.23
N LYS A 116 -5.83 -3.34 10.56
CA LYS A 116 -6.78 -4.23 11.25
C LYS A 116 -8.22 -3.79 11.06
N ALA A 117 -8.49 -2.48 11.13
CA ALA A 117 -9.83 -1.93 10.92
C ALA A 117 -10.34 -2.25 9.50
N GLY A 118 -9.51 -2.00 8.47
CA GLY A 118 -9.83 -2.34 7.07
C GLY A 118 -10.04 -3.84 6.86
N TYR A 119 -9.20 -4.68 7.47
CA TYR A 119 -9.33 -6.14 7.42
C TYR A 119 -10.67 -6.59 7.99
N HIS A 120 -11.04 -6.14 9.18
CA HIS A 120 -12.30 -6.51 9.84
C HIS A 120 -13.50 -6.01 9.04
N GLN A 121 -13.43 -4.80 8.51
CA GLN A 121 -14.50 -4.22 7.69
C GLN A 121 -14.72 -5.03 6.41
N LEU A 122 -13.65 -5.52 5.77
CA LEU A 122 -13.74 -6.39 4.60
C LEU A 122 -14.26 -7.79 4.97
N LEU A 123 -13.75 -8.37 6.05
CA LEU A 123 -14.05 -9.74 6.46
C LEU A 123 -15.52 -9.92 6.90
N PHE A 124 -16.05 -8.94 7.64
CA PHE A 124 -17.42 -9.00 8.18
C PHE A 124 -18.44 -8.20 7.36
N GLY A 125 -17.96 -7.42 6.38
CA GLY A 125 -18.80 -6.66 5.46
C GLY A 125 -19.24 -7.46 4.23
N ARG A 126 -19.92 -6.75 3.32
CA ARG A 126 -20.33 -7.29 2.02
C ARG A 126 -19.60 -6.60 0.87
N ALA A 127 -18.56 -5.84 1.18
CA ALA A 127 -17.81 -5.09 0.19
C ALA A 127 -16.84 -5.99 -0.58
N ASN A 128 -16.59 -5.67 -1.83
CA ASN A 128 -15.49 -6.25 -2.60
C ASN A 128 -14.15 -5.62 -2.21
N PHE A 129 -14.21 -4.32 -1.90
CA PHE A 129 -13.05 -3.53 -1.48
C PHE A 129 -13.35 -2.66 -0.25
N VAL A 130 -12.32 -2.41 0.54
CA VAL A 130 -12.29 -1.38 1.57
C VAL A 130 -11.13 -0.45 1.24
N VAL A 131 -11.43 0.82 0.99
CA VAL A 131 -10.47 1.83 0.55
C VAL A 131 -10.30 2.88 1.63
N ALA A 132 -9.04 3.15 2.00
CA ALA A 132 -8.75 4.23 2.94
C ALA A 132 -9.16 5.57 2.34
N SER A 133 -9.86 6.38 3.11
CA SER A 133 -10.34 7.70 2.72
C SER A 133 -9.96 8.76 3.75
N LYS A 134 -9.90 10.01 3.32
CA LYS A 134 -9.80 11.14 4.25
C LYS A 134 -11.07 11.22 5.09
N GLU A 135 -10.93 11.37 6.39
CA GLU A 135 -12.08 11.46 7.30
C GLU A 135 -12.99 12.65 6.98
N SER A 136 -12.41 13.82 6.67
CA SER A 136 -13.17 15.05 6.41
C SER A 136 -13.92 15.08 5.08
N THR A 137 -13.39 14.42 4.04
CA THR A 137 -13.92 14.54 2.67
C THR A 137 -14.39 13.23 2.07
N LEU A 138 -14.06 12.10 2.68
CA LEU A 138 -14.28 10.74 2.18
C LEU A 138 -13.62 10.47 0.82
N GLN A 139 -12.69 11.33 0.38
CA GLN A 139 -11.89 11.10 -0.81
C GLN A 139 -10.84 10.02 -0.54
N ASP A 140 -10.47 9.27 -1.59
CA ASP A 140 -9.39 8.28 -1.53
C ASP A 140 -8.13 8.89 -0.91
N ALA A 141 -7.62 8.22 0.13
CA ALA A 141 -6.42 8.64 0.85
C ALA A 141 -5.12 8.27 0.12
N GLY A 142 -5.19 7.42 -0.92
CA GLY A 142 -4.03 6.99 -1.70
C GLY A 142 -3.02 6.18 -0.89
N CYS A 143 -3.46 5.33 0.03
CA CYS A 143 -2.53 4.61 0.90
C CYS A 143 -2.86 3.14 1.15
N ILE A 144 -4.12 2.75 1.36
CA ILE A 144 -4.55 1.39 1.70
C ILE A 144 -5.74 0.98 0.86
N TYR A 145 -5.64 -0.20 0.23
CA TYR A 145 -6.70 -0.81 -0.56
C TYR A 145 -6.82 -2.29 -0.18
N TRP A 146 -7.76 -2.61 0.69
CA TRP A 146 -8.14 -3.98 0.99
C TRP A 146 -9.12 -4.51 -0.05
N GLY A 147 -9.01 -5.78 -0.41
CA GLY A 147 -9.97 -6.40 -1.32
C GLY A 147 -9.97 -7.92 -1.27
N GLN A 148 -11.06 -8.50 -1.73
CA GLN A 148 -11.13 -9.93 -2.01
C GLN A 148 -10.23 -10.24 -3.21
N VAL A 149 -9.47 -11.35 -3.15
CA VAL A 149 -8.64 -11.80 -4.27
C VAL A 149 -9.46 -11.97 -5.53
N SER A 150 -10.70 -12.50 -5.42
CA SER A 150 -11.63 -12.63 -6.54
C SER A 150 -11.95 -11.28 -7.21
N ALA A 151 -12.08 -10.21 -6.44
CA ALA A 151 -12.38 -8.87 -6.98
C ALA A 151 -11.16 -8.28 -7.70
N PHE A 152 -9.96 -8.45 -7.16
CA PHE A 152 -8.72 -8.09 -7.85
C PHE A 152 -8.53 -8.92 -9.14
N SER A 153 -8.78 -10.23 -9.09
CA SER A 153 -8.67 -11.12 -10.25
C SER A 153 -9.66 -10.75 -11.36
N ALA A 154 -10.86 -10.33 -11.00
CA ALA A 154 -11.89 -9.87 -11.94
C ALA A 154 -11.67 -8.44 -12.44
N MET A 155 -10.61 -7.74 -11.98
CA MET A 155 -10.38 -6.32 -12.26
C MET A 155 -11.62 -5.44 -11.95
N ALA A 156 -12.34 -5.80 -10.87
CA ALA A 156 -13.52 -5.06 -10.46
C ALA A 156 -13.12 -3.63 -10.03
N PRO A 157 -13.92 -2.58 -10.33
CA PRO A 157 -13.56 -1.21 -9.98
C PRO A 157 -13.29 -1.04 -8.49
N LEU A 158 -12.14 -0.43 -8.13
CA LEU A 158 -11.76 -0.18 -6.73
C LEU A 158 -12.78 0.72 -6.03
N ILE A 159 -13.37 1.67 -6.75
CA ILE A 159 -14.43 2.54 -6.26
C ILE A 159 -15.74 2.21 -6.99
N SER A 160 -16.71 1.72 -6.26
CA SER A 160 -18.02 1.33 -6.76
C SER A 160 -19.04 1.29 -5.63
N ILE A 161 -20.30 0.91 -5.91
CA ILE A 161 -21.33 0.66 -4.88
C ILE A 161 -20.98 -0.52 -3.95
N PHE A 162 -20.01 -1.36 -4.35
CA PHE A 162 -19.49 -2.48 -3.56
C PHE A 162 -18.17 -2.13 -2.83
N THR A 163 -17.87 -0.86 -2.68
CA THR A 163 -16.69 -0.38 -1.96
C THR A 163 -17.12 0.25 -0.64
N SER A 164 -16.45 -0.16 0.43
CA SER A 164 -16.60 0.47 1.74
C SER A 164 -15.43 1.42 1.98
N LEU A 165 -15.68 2.55 2.62
CA LEU A 165 -14.63 3.52 2.94
C LEU A 165 -14.14 3.29 4.36
N LEU A 166 -12.82 3.40 4.54
CA LEU A 166 -12.14 3.38 5.84
C LEU A 166 -11.63 4.79 6.14
N PRO A 167 -12.34 5.59 6.94
CA PRO A 167 -11.90 6.94 7.26
C PRO A 167 -10.57 6.91 8.04
N ILE A 168 -9.58 7.66 7.56
CA ILE A 168 -8.29 7.90 8.23
C ILE A 168 -8.27 9.38 8.62
N PRO A 169 -7.89 9.73 9.86
CA PRO A 169 -7.75 11.12 10.28
C PRO A 169 -6.87 11.93 9.33
N ASP A 170 -7.30 13.13 8.97
CA ASP A 170 -6.65 13.95 7.94
C ASP A 170 -5.18 14.25 8.25
N ASN A 171 -4.82 14.33 9.53
CA ASN A 171 -3.44 14.52 9.99
C ASN A 171 -2.56 13.29 9.80
N ARG A 172 -3.07 12.18 9.25
CA ARG A 172 -2.35 10.96 8.88
C ARG A 172 -2.50 10.60 7.40
N VAL A 173 -3.10 11.48 6.59
CA VAL A 173 -3.26 11.27 5.15
C VAL A 173 -2.40 12.26 4.36
N CYS A 174 -1.42 11.75 3.63
CA CYS A 174 -0.60 12.54 2.71
C CYS A 174 -0.23 11.69 1.49
N ASP A 175 -0.88 11.95 0.36
CA ASP A 175 -0.45 11.37 -0.93
C ASP A 175 0.78 12.13 -1.43
N ILE A 176 1.95 11.46 -1.40
CA ILE A 176 3.25 12.06 -1.71
C ILE A 176 3.53 11.94 -3.20
N ASN A 177 3.42 13.05 -3.92
CA ASN A 177 3.66 13.13 -5.35
C ASN A 177 4.67 14.21 -5.75
N THR A 178 4.87 15.21 -4.91
CA THR A 178 5.76 16.36 -5.13
C THR A 178 6.68 16.57 -3.93
N GLU A 179 7.71 17.44 -4.09
CA GLU A 179 8.57 17.83 -2.97
C GLU A 179 7.80 18.54 -1.85
N ALA A 180 6.79 19.33 -2.20
CA ALA A 180 5.92 19.97 -1.21
C ALA A 180 5.13 18.95 -0.38
N ASP A 181 4.64 17.88 -1.02
CA ASP A 181 3.97 16.79 -0.30
C ASP A 181 4.94 16.05 0.62
N TRP A 182 6.19 15.86 0.16
CA TRP A 182 7.24 15.23 0.97
C TRP A 182 7.48 16.00 2.26
N ILE A 183 7.75 17.31 2.14
CA ILE A 183 7.97 18.19 3.30
C ILE A 183 6.75 18.17 4.23
N ARG A 184 5.54 18.23 3.67
CA ARG A 184 4.30 18.14 4.44
C ARG A 184 4.21 16.82 5.21
N ALA A 185 4.51 15.69 4.56
CA ALA A 185 4.50 14.38 5.22
C ALA A 185 5.53 14.30 6.36
N GLU A 186 6.75 14.85 6.19
CA GLU A 186 7.75 14.92 7.25
C GLU A 186 7.28 15.74 8.45
N GLN A 187 6.63 16.89 8.19
CA GLN A 187 6.06 17.73 9.25
C GLN A 187 4.93 17.00 10.00
N MET A 188 4.05 16.31 9.28
CA MET A 188 2.97 15.52 9.87
C MET A 188 3.53 14.37 10.71
N TYR A 189 4.52 13.65 10.21
CA TYR A 189 5.18 12.58 10.96
C TYR A 189 5.83 13.11 12.24
N ALA A 190 6.59 14.20 12.16
CA ALA A 190 7.21 14.83 13.33
C ALA A 190 6.18 15.31 14.35
N ALA A 191 5.01 15.80 13.90
CA ALA A 191 3.95 16.23 14.80
C ALA A 191 3.30 15.07 15.56
N LEU A 192 3.17 13.90 14.93
CA LEU A 192 2.60 12.69 15.54
C LEU A 192 3.56 12.01 16.51
N HIS A 193 4.89 12.18 16.36
CA HIS A 193 5.93 11.56 17.19
C HIS A 193 6.66 12.57 18.10
N LYS A 194 6.06 13.73 18.37
CA LYS A 194 6.60 14.68 19.35
C LYS A 194 6.45 14.10 20.75
N GLY A 195 7.56 13.63 21.32
CA GLY A 195 7.62 13.14 22.70
C GLY A 195 8.05 11.69 22.87
N GLU A 196 8.42 11.01 21.75
CA GLU A 196 9.10 9.71 21.80
C GLU A 196 10.62 9.85 21.95
#